data_0b4f73fde53f588a3be2137b47ed2308
#
_entry.id   0b4f73fde53f588a3be2137b47ed2308
#
_cell.length_a   1.000
_cell.length_b   1.000
_cell.length_c   1.000
_cell.angle_alpha   90.00
_cell.angle_beta   90.00
_cell.angle_gamma   90.00
#
_symmetry.space_group_name_H-M   'P 1'
#
loop_
_entity.id
_entity.type
_entity.pdbx_description
1 polymer ?
#
loop_
_entity_poly.entity_id
_entity_poly.type
_entity_poly.pdbx_seq_one_letter_code
_entity_poly.pdbx_strand_id
1 'polypeptide(L)'
;VFDLSQVNLWQGGVRQTSMTGEMSNGQTSGSLWTRQQVLTLAALISCLSIYGITISLFTPLLSLILEERGVSTTVIGALAMTAPVGVMIGSFFVPKVMRRLEGRNLLAAGVVIEIALIYALMTTESLAAWFIIRFLGGLTGVVLFVVTETWMIEIAPKPHRGRVMGLYNTTLALSFALGPLMLSYT
;
A
#
# COMPACT_ATOMS: atom_id res chain seq x y z
N VAL A 1 21.77 0.31 -5.23
CA VAL A 1 22.57 1.13 -6.13
C VAL A 1 21.71 1.34 -7.37
N PHE A 2 21.03 2.48 -7.45
CA PHE A 2 20.37 2.93 -8.67
C PHE A 2 21.45 3.42 -9.62
N ASP A 3 21.69 2.69 -10.69
CA ASP A 3 22.61 3.09 -11.75
C ASP A 3 21.99 4.25 -12.56
N LEU A 4 22.50 5.46 -12.30
CA LEU A 4 22.11 6.69 -12.99
C LEU A 4 22.60 6.74 -14.44
N SER A 5 23.28 5.72 -14.95
CA SER A 5 23.78 5.66 -16.33
C SER A 5 22.65 5.48 -17.36
N GLN A 6 21.46 5.08 -16.95
CA GLN A 6 20.29 4.88 -17.83
C GLN A 6 19.48 6.17 -18.09
N VAL A 7 19.82 7.29 -17.44
CA VAL A 7 19.05 8.55 -17.62
C VAL A 7 19.48 9.32 -18.88
N ASN A 8 20.65 9.01 -19.46
CA ASN A 8 21.22 9.76 -20.59
C ASN A 8 20.80 9.29 -21.99
N LEU A 9 19.84 8.38 -22.13
CA LEU A 9 19.38 7.89 -23.44
C LEU A 9 18.28 8.73 -24.11
N TRP A 10 17.90 9.86 -23.53
CA TRP A 10 16.80 10.70 -24.06
C TRP A 10 17.27 11.93 -24.84
N GLN A 11 18.58 12.13 -25.06
CA GLN A 11 19.10 13.19 -25.91
C GLN A 11 19.94 12.61 -27.03
N GLY A 12 19.32 12.26 -28.12
CA GLY A 12 20.08 11.92 -29.35
C GLY A 12 19.27 11.25 -30.43
N GLY A 13 18.86 12.03 -31.39
CA GLY A 13 18.69 11.50 -32.74
C GLY A 13 17.30 11.36 -33.31
N VAL A 14 16.68 12.46 -33.64
CA VAL A 14 15.81 12.50 -34.82
C VAL A 14 16.67 12.21 -36.03
N ARG A 15 16.72 10.97 -36.49
CA ARG A 15 17.24 10.61 -37.80
C ARG A 15 16.10 10.05 -38.64
N GLN A 16 15.65 10.87 -39.58
CA GLN A 16 14.80 10.43 -40.68
C GLN A 16 15.58 9.36 -41.47
N THR A 17 15.02 8.19 -41.61
CA THR A 17 15.35 7.24 -42.68
C THR A 17 14.07 6.68 -43.25
N SER A 18 13.87 7.14 -44.49
CA SER A 18 13.18 6.57 -45.67
C SER A 18 12.30 5.33 -45.45
N MET A 19 11.06 5.52 -45.92
CA MET A 19 10.13 4.46 -46.34
C MET A 19 10.78 3.53 -47.37
N THR A 20 10.89 2.28 -47.05
CA THR A 20 10.75 1.17 -47.99
C THR A 20 10.21 -0.04 -47.20
N GLY A 21 9.18 -0.68 -47.78
CA GLY A 21 8.35 -1.68 -47.18
C GLY A 21 9.07 -2.93 -46.73
N GLU A 22 8.58 -3.44 -45.62
CA GLU A 22 8.50 -4.87 -45.37
C GLU A 22 7.26 -5.13 -44.50
N MET A 23 6.18 -5.47 -45.18
CA MET A 23 5.09 -6.24 -44.62
C MET A 23 5.64 -7.65 -44.40
N SER A 24 5.99 -7.99 -43.21
CA SER A 24 6.14 -9.38 -42.83
C SER A 24 6.07 -9.56 -41.33
N ASN A 25 5.21 -10.47 -41.02
CA ASN A 25 5.11 -11.29 -39.83
C ASN A 25 4.35 -10.74 -38.63
N GLY A 26 3.14 -11.31 -38.53
CA GLY A 26 2.38 -11.41 -37.30
C GLY A 26 3.24 -11.88 -36.14
N GLN A 27 3.72 -10.95 -35.34
CA GLN A 27 4.17 -11.26 -34.01
C GLN A 27 2.93 -11.64 -33.20
N THR A 28 2.73 -12.95 -33.09
CA THR A 28 1.97 -13.55 -31.99
C THR A 28 2.27 -12.76 -30.73
N SER A 29 1.23 -12.16 -30.17
CA SER A 29 1.27 -11.50 -28.86
C SER A 29 1.66 -12.54 -27.82
N GLY A 30 2.96 -12.83 -27.71
CA GLY A 30 3.54 -13.55 -26.60
C GLY A 30 3.11 -12.81 -25.34
N SER A 31 2.60 -13.52 -24.37
CA SER A 31 2.05 -12.96 -23.16
C SER A 31 3.05 -11.94 -22.57
N LEU A 32 2.65 -10.67 -22.58
CA LEU A 32 3.44 -9.56 -22.01
C LEU A 32 3.69 -9.74 -20.50
N TRP A 33 3.16 -10.82 -19.94
CA TRP A 33 3.19 -11.16 -18.53
C TRP A 33 4.05 -12.40 -18.28
N THR A 34 5.07 -12.27 -17.45
CA THR A 34 5.74 -13.44 -16.88
C THR A 34 4.93 -13.97 -15.70
N ARG A 35 4.91 -15.29 -15.53
CA ARG A 35 4.24 -15.92 -14.39
C ARG A 35 4.67 -15.31 -13.06
N GLN A 36 5.96 -14.98 -12.93
CA GLN A 36 6.50 -14.35 -11.74
C GLN A 36 5.93 -12.96 -11.49
N GLN A 37 5.75 -12.13 -12.53
CA GLN A 37 5.12 -10.80 -12.39
C GLN A 37 3.68 -10.91 -11.89
N VAL A 38 2.90 -11.84 -12.45
CA VAL A 38 1.51 -12.05 -12.04
C VAL A 38 1.42 -12.50 -10.58
N LEU A 39 2.27 -13.46 -10.17
CA LEU A 39 2.30 -13.94 -8.80
C LEU A 39 2.71 -12.84 -7.80
N THR A 40 3.71 -12.02 -8.15
CA THR A 40 4.15 -10.92 -7.30
C THR A 40 3.04 -9.85 -7.16
N LEU A 41 2.39 -9.48 -8.26
CA LEU A 41 1.27 -8.53 -8.23
C LEU A 41 0.10 -9.07 -7.41
N ALA A 42 -0.27 -10.34 -7.58
CA ALA A 42 -1.32 -10.98 -6.80
C ALA A 42 -0.98 -11.01 -5.30
N ALA A 43 0.27 -11.31 -4.94
CA ALA A 43 0.72 -11.30 -3.56
C ALA A 43 0.67 -9.89 -2.94
N LEU A 44 1.11 -8.86 -3.67
CA LEU A 44 1.07 -7.47 -3.22
C LEU A 44 -0.37 -6.98 -3.00
N ILE A 45 -1.26 -7.25 -3.97
CA ILE A 45 -2.68 -6.88 -3.87
C ILE A 45 -3.33 -7.61 -2.69
N SER A 46 -3.07 -8.92 -2.52
CA SER A 46 -3.62 -9.70 -1.40
C SER A 46 -3.13 -9.18 -0.05
N CYS A 47 -1.85 -8.87 0.07
CA CYS A 47 -1.26 -8.33 1.30
C CYS A 47 -1.93 -7.01 1.71
N LEU A 48 -2.08 -6.06 0.77
CA LEU A 48 -2.75 -4.79 1.04
C LEU A 48 -4.26 -4.94 1.28
N SER A 49 -4.90 -5.92 0.64
CA SER A 49 -6.32 -6.21 0.89
C SER A 49 -6.56 -6.71 2.31
N ILE A 50 -5.72 -7.62 2.80
CA ILE A 50 -5.77 -8.11 4.18
C ILE A 50 -5.52 -6.95 5.15
N TYR A 51 -4.52 -6.11 4.87
CA TYR A 51 -4.24 -4.92 5.67
C TYR A 51 -5.42 -3.93 5.67
N GLY A 52 -6.06 -3.71 4.52
CA GLY A 52 -7.25 -2.86 4.38
C GLY A 52 -8.44 -3.37 5.20
N ILE A 53 -8.72 -4.68 5.16
CA ILE A 53 -9.76 -5.31 6.00
C ILE A 53 -9.44 -5.13 7.48
N THR A 54 -8.19 -5.35 7.88
CA THR A 54 -7.74 -5.22 9.26
C THR A 54 -7.98 -3.80 9.79
N ILE A 55 -7.50 -2.77 9.09
CA ILE A 55 -7.71 -1.37 9.49
C ILE A 55 -9.18 -1.02 9.54
N SER A 56 -9.94 -1.43 8.52
CA SER A 56 -11.37 -1.14 8.39
C SER A 56 -12.20 -1.77 9.50
N LEU A 57 -11.80 -2.94 9.98
CA LEU A 57 -12.44 -3.63 11.10
C LEU A 57 -12.05 -3.01 12.45
N PHE A 58 -10.74 -2.74 12.65
CA PHE A 58 -10.24 -2.25 13.94
C PHE A 58 -10.75 -0.85 14.29
N THR A 59 -10.98 0.01 13.32
CA THR A 59 -11.41 1.39 13.60
C THR A 59 -12.79 1.45 14.29
N PRO A 60 -13.85 0.86 13.75
CA PRO A 60 -15.14 0.83 14.42
C PRO A 60 -15.13 -0.06 15.68
N LEU A 61 -14.39 -1.16 15.69
CA LEU A 61 -14.28 -2.03 16.86
C LEU A 61 -13.71 -1.30 18.08
N LEU A 62 -12.64 -0.52 17.89
CA LEU A 62 -12.08 0.29 18.96
C LEU A 62 -13.09 1.33 19.48
N SER A 63 -13.85 1.93 18.57
CA SER A 63 -14.88 2.92 18.95
C SER A 63 -15.96 2.30 19.83
N LEU A 64 -16.43 1.09 19.50
CA LEU A 64 -17.40 0.35 20.29
C LEU A 64 -16.85 -0.01 21.68
N ILE A 65 -15.63 -0.55 21.76
CA ILE A 65 -15.00 -0.91 23.02
C ILE A 65 -14.84 0.33 23.94
N LEU A 66 -14.50 1.48 23.39
CA LEU A 66 -14.36 2.71 24.18
C LEU A 66 -15.70 3.27 24.61
N GLU A 67 -16.73 3.16 23.79
CA GLU A 67 -18.10 3.52 24.14
C GLU A 67 -18.64 2.68 25.30
N GLU A 68 -18.44 1.36 25.26
CA GLU A 68 -18.77 0.46 26.36
C GLU A 68 -18.02 0.78 27.66
N ARG A 69 -16.78 1.30 27.55
CA ARG A 69 -15.98 1.77 28.71
C ARG A 69 -16.43 3.15 29.21
N GLY A 70 -17.45 3.76 28.62
CA GLY A 70 -17.95 5.09 29.02
C GLY A 70 -17.03 6.26 28.63
N VAL A 71 -16.12 6.06 27.67
CA VAL A 71 -15.21 7.12 27.20
C VAL A 71 -16.01 8.12 26.35
N SER A 72 -15.76 9.40 26.54
CA SER A 72 -16.48 10.44 25.81
C SER A 72 -16.25 10.36 24.30
N THR A 73 -17.29 10.68 23.52
CA THR A 73 -17.26 10.68 22.05
C THR A 73 -16.14 11.57 21.48
N THR A 74 -15.79 12.65 22.18
CA THR A 74 -14.67 13.53 21.80
C THR A 74 -13.34 12.80 21.82
N VAL A 75 -13.09 11.97 22.84
CA VAL A 75 -11.84 11.19 22.95
C VAL A 75 -11.81 10.05 21.94
N ILE A 76 -12.96 9.42 21.68
CA ILE A 76 -13.09 8.40 20.62
C ILE A 76 -12.77 9.02 19.26
N GLY A 77 -13.35 10.18 18.94
CA GLY A 77 -13.04 10.91 17.71
C GLY A 77 -11.57 11.32 17.60
N ALA A 78 -10.97 11.79 18.69
CA ALA A 78 -9.54 12.13 18.74
C ALA A 78 -8.66 10.90 18.46
N LEU A 79 -8.98 9.74 19.04
CA LEU A 79 -8.27 8.49 18.78
C LEU A 79 -8.41 8.05 17.32
N ALA A 80 -9.60 8.17 16.73
CA ALA A 80 -9.83 7.84 15.32
C ALA A 80 -8.97 8.70 14.38
N MET A 81 -8.75 9.98 14.71
CA MET A 81 -7.91 10.90 13.93
C MET A 81 -6.41 10.65 14.08
N THR A 82 -5.99 9.90 15.07
CA THR A 82 -4.54 9.71 15.35
C THR A 82 -3.82 8.98 14.24
N ALA A 83 -4.40 7.92 13.67
CA ALA A 83 -3.81 7.19 12.55
C ALA A 83 -3.71 8.04 11.26
N PRO A 84 -4.77 8.76 10.82
CA PRO A 84 -4.67 9.72 9.71
C PRO A 84 -3.57 10.78 9.90
N VAL A 85 -3.41 11.31 11.12
CA VAL A 85 -2.32 12.25 11.43
C VAL A 85 -0.94 11.57 11.27
N GLY A 86 -0.81 10.32 11.72
CA GLY A 86 0.39 9.51 11.50
C GLY A 86 0.69 9.32 10.00
N VAL A 87 -0.32 9.00 9.19
CA VAL A 87 -0.21 8.89 7.72
C VAL A 87 0.28 10.20 7.11
N MET A 88 -0.33 11.32 7.51
CA MET A 88 0.04 12.65 7.01
C MET A 88 1.50 12.99 7.32
N ILE A 89 1.93 12.80 8.55
CA ILE A 89 3.32 13.06 8.97
C ILE A 89 4.28 12.07 8.29
N GLY A 90 3.93 10.79 8.26
CA GLY A 90 4.73 9.73 7.63
C GLY A 90 4.97 9.99 6.14
N SER A 91 3.98 10.53 5.42
CA SER A 91 4.10 10.81 3.98
C SER A 91 5.28 11.72 3.62
N PHE A 92 5.67 12.63 4.50
CA PHE A 92 6.85 13.50 4.29
C PHE A 92 8.18 12.73 4.40
N PHE A 93 8.20 11.63 5.17
CA PHE A 93 9.41 10.85 5.40
C PHE A 93 9.58 9.67 4.43
N VAL A 94 8.49 9.17 3.86
CA VAL A 94 8.50 8.00 2.95
C VAL A 94 9.52 8.13 1.82
N PRO A 95 9.60 9.25 1.04
CA PRO A 95 10.56 9.36 -0.05
C PRO A 95 12.02 9.31 0.41
N LYS A 96 12.29 9.78 1.64
CA LYS A 96 13.64 9.77 2.22
C LYS A 96 14.03 8.36 2.67
N VAL A 97 13.09 7.62 3.25
CA VAL A 97 13.29 6.25 3.72
C VAL A 97 13.47 5.31 2.52
N MET A 98 12.64 5.43 1.47
CA MET A 98 12.74 4.65 0.24
C MET A 98 14.07 4.84 -0.50
N ARG A 99 14.71 6.01 -0.39
CA ARG A 99 16.03 6.24 -0.98
C ARG A 99 17.18 5.56 -0.21
N ARG A 100 16.98 5.18 1.04
CA ARG A 100 18.02 4.60 1.89
C ARG A 100 17.90 3.09 2.08
N LEU A 101 16.71 2.56 1.96
CA LEU A 101 16.40 1.16 2.20
C LEU A 101 15.81 0.52 0.95
N GLU A 102 16.15 -0.74 0.72
CA GLU A 102 15.52 -1.54 -0.32
C GLU A 102 14.03 -1.76 0.00
N GLY A 103 13.17 -1.60 -1.00
CA GLY A 103 11.73 -1.72 -0.85
C GLY A 103 11.28 -3.03 -0.20
N ARG A 104 11.96 -4.15 -0.51
CA ARG A 104 11.69 -5.47 0.09
C ARG A 104 11.90 -5.47 1.61
N ASN A 105 13.01 -4.91 2.07
CA ASN A 105 13.34 -4.86 3.50
C ASN A 105 12.39 -3.90 4.22
N LEU A 106 12.00 -2.83 3.55
CA LEU A 106 11.06 -1.84 4.07
C LEU A 106 9.65 -2.42 4.23
N LEU A 107 9.18 -3.20 3.26
CA LEU A 107 7.90 -3.93 3.36
C LEU A 107 7.94 -4.97 4.48
N ALA A 108 9.00 -5.78 4.55
CA ALA A 108 9.13 -6.79 5.59
C ALA A 108 9.15 -6.17 6.98
N ALA A 109 9.94 -5.11 7.19
CA ALA A 109 10.00 -4.38 8.45
C ALA A 109 8.65 -3.75 8.79
N GLY A 110 7.97 -3.12 7.82
CA GLY A 110 6.65 -2.52 8.01
C GLY A 110 5.61 -3.55 8.46
N VAL A 111 5.55 -4.72 7.81
CA VAL A 111 4.62 -5.80 8.19
C VAL A 111 4.90 -6.31 9.61
N VAL A 112 6.17 -6.52 9.96
CA VAL A 112 6.56 -6.96 11.31
C VAL A 112 6.16 -5.92 12.36
N ILE A 113 6.40 -4.64 12.09
CA ILE A 113 6.00 -3.54 12.98
C ILE A 113 4.48 -3.50 13.13
N GLU A 114 3.71 -3.61 12.05
CA GLU A 114 2.24 -3.62 12.11
C GLU A 114 1.70 -4.79 12.96
N ILE A 115 2.24 -5.99 12.79
CA ILE A 115 1.87 -7.15 13.60
C ILE A 115 2.17 -6.87 15.09
N ALA A 116 3.34 -6.31 15.39
CA ALA A 116 3.70 -5.97 16.76
C ALA A 116 2.79 -4.88 17.36
N LEU A 117 2.41 -3.87 16.58
CA LEU A 117 1.49 -2.81 17.00
C LEU A 117 0.07 -3.35 17.25
N ILE A 118 -0.43 -4.25 16.39
CA ILE A 118 -1.73 -4.91 16.60
C ILE A 118 -1.70 -5.75 17.87
N TYR A 119 -0.63 -6.53 18.08
CA TYR A 119 -0.47 -7.33 19.29
C TYR A 119 -0.41 -6.45 20.55
N ALA A 120 0.37 -5.35 20.51
CA ALA A 120 0.44 -4.38 21.60
C ALA A 120 -0.92 -3.74 21.89
N LEU A 121 -1.70 -3.43 20.86
CA LEU A 121 -3.05 -2.88 21.01
C LEU A 121 -3.99 -3.85 21.74
N MET A 122 -3.90 -5.15 21.44
CA MET A 122 -4.73 -6.19 22.04
C MET A 122 -4.36 -6.48 23.51
N THR A 123 -3.10 -6.28 23.88
CA THR A 123 -2.59 -6.58 25.24
C THR A 123 -2.60 -5.37 26.17
N THR A 124 -2.84 -4.18 25.66
CA THR A 124 -2.77 -2.93 26.43
C THR A 124 -4.15 -2.36 26.68
N GLU A 125 -4.44 -2.03 27.95
CA GLU A 125 -5.71 -1.38 28.33
C GLU A 125 -5.59 0.15 28.46
N SER A 126 -4.37 0.68 28.39
CA SER A 126 -4.09 2.11 28.54
C SER A 126 -4.54 2.90 27.32
N LEU A 127 -5.44 3.86 27.51
CA LEU A 127 -5.90 4.77 26.48
C LEU A 127 -4.74 5.58 25.85
N ALA A 128 -3.79 6.04 26.66
CA ALA A 128 -2.61 6.77 26.17
C ALA A 128 -1.75 5.90 25.24
N ALA A 129 -1.57 4.62 25.58
CA ALA A 129 -0.85 3.68 24.70
C ALA A 129 -1.60 3.45 23.37
N TRP A 130 -2.94 3.41 23.38
CA TRP A 130 -3.73 3.30 22.16
C TRP A 130 -3.51 4.48 21.20
N PHE A 131 -3.40 5.72 21.71
CA PHE A 131 -3.04 6.87 20.90
C PHE A 131 -1.68 6.72 20.22
N ILE A 132 -0.67 6.28 20.98
CA ILE A 132 0.69 6.08 20.45
C ILE A 132 0.71 4.97 19.41
N ILE A 133 0.10 3.83 19.69
CA ILE A 133 0.04 2.67 18.79
C ILE A 133 -0.66 3.04 17.48
N ARG A 134 -1.81 3.72 17.55
CA ARG A 134 -2.55 4.19 16.37
C ARG A 134 -1.75 5.19 15.53
N PHE A 135 -1.02 6.09 16.19
CA PHE A 135 -0.14 7.03 15.50
C PHE A 135 1.00 6.31 14.76
N LEU A 136 1.67 5.39 15.44
CA LEU A 136 2.75 4.58 14.86
C LEU A 136 2.22 3.69 13.71
N GLY A 137 1.04 3.10 13.85
CA GLY A 137 0.37 2.36 12.78
C GLY A 137 0.08 3.23 11.56
N GLY A 138 -0.31 4.49 11.74
CA GLY A 138 -0.44 5.45 10.64
C GLY A 138 0.89 5.73 9.93
N LEU A 139 1.98 5.90 10.71
CA LEU A 139 3.33 6.12 10.17
C LEU A 139 3.84 4.91 9.37
N THR A 140 3.65 3.69 9.86
CA THR A 140 4.07 2.46 9.16
C THR A 140 3.16 2.13 8.00
N GLY A 141 1.86 2.33 8.15
CA GLY A 141 0.86 2.06 7.12
C GLY A 141 1.11 2.83 5.84
N VAL A 142 1.43 4.13 5.91
CA VAL A 142 1.73 4.91 4.70
C VAL A 142 2.97 4.40 3.98
N VAL A 143 3.98 3.91 4.71
CA VAL A 143 5.16 3.29 4.09
C VAL A 143 4.76 2.03 3.33
N LEU A 144 3.96 1.14 3.93
CA LEU A 144 3.46 -0.07 3.29
C LEU A 144 2.68 0.25 2.02
N PHE A 145 1.76 1.22 2.06
CA PHE A 145 0.99 1.64 0.90
C PHE A 145 1.87 2.15 -0.23
N VAL A 146 2.71 3.16 0.04
CA VAL A 146 3.52 3.82 -1.00
C VAL A 146 4.54 2.86 -1.61
N VAL A 147 5.21 2.03 -0.80
CA VAL A 147 6.18 1.06 -1.32
C VAL A 147 5.49 0.01 -2.20
N THR A 148 4.34 -0.50 -1.77
CA THR A 148 3.61 -1.51 -2.55
C THR A 148 3.06 -0.94 -3.85
N GLU A 149 2.49 0.27 -3.84
CA GLU A 149 2.00 0.96 -5.04
C GLU A 149 3.14 1.22 -6.03
N THR A 150 4.28 1.70 -5.55
CA THR A 150 5.48 1.94 -6.38
C THR A 150 5.92 0.64 -7.06
N TRP A 151 6.01 -0.46 -6.31
CA TRP A 151 6.39 -1.76 -6.86
C TRP A 151 5.39 -2.30 -7.87
N MET A 152 4.09 -2.15 -7.62
CA MET A 152 3.06 -2.55 -8.58
C MET A 152 3.22 -1.81 -9.92
N ILE A 153 3.49 -0.50 -9.88
CA ILE A 153 3.71 0.31 -11.08
C ILE A 153 4.99 -0.10 -11.81
N GLU A 154 6.05 -0.43 -11.08
CA GLU A 154 7.34 -0.86 -11.66
C GLU A 154 7.24 -2.23 -12.35
N ILE A 155 6.61 -3.20 -11.69
CA ILE A 155 6.46 -4.58 -12.18
C ILE A 155 5.46 -4.66 -13.34
N ALA A 156 4.41 -3.83 -13.33
CA ALA A 156 3.37 -3.87 -14.36
C ALA A 156 3.90 -3.40 -15.72
N PRO A 157 3.68 -4.17 -16.81
CA PRO A 157 4.01 -3.74 -18.16
C PRO A 157 3.33 -2.41 -18.49
N LYS A 158 4.05 -1.50 -19.15
CA LYS A 158 3.58 -0.13 -19.45
C LYS A 158 2.13 -0.05 -19.97
N PRO A 159 1.69 -0.89 -20.96
CA PRO A 159 0.33 -0.80 -21.48
C PRO A 159 -0.75 -1.27 -20.49
N HIS A 160 -0.38 -1.97 -19.42
CA HIS A 160 -1.32 -2.59 -18.48
C HIS A 160 -1.32 -1.94 -17.09
N ARG A 161 -0.50 -0.93 -16.85
CA ARG A 161 -0.39 -0.24 -15.55
C ARG A 161 -1.74 0.28 -15.05
N GLY A 162 -2.51 0.92 -15.92
CA GLY A 162 -3.83 1.42 -15.55
C GLY A 162 -4.81 0.31 -15.12
N ARG A 163 -4.76 -0.86 -15.79
CA ARG A 163 -5.60 -2.02 -15.43
C ARG A 163 -5.19 -2.61 -14.08
N VAL A 164 -3.88 -2.73 -13.81
CA VAL A 164 -3.35 -3.21 -12.52
C VAL A 164 -3.76 -2.28 -11.39
N MET A 165 -3.58 -0.97 -11.58
CA MET A 165 -3.97 0.02 -10.57
C MET A 165 -5.50 0.07 -10.37
N GLY A 166 -6.28 -0.09 -11.44
CA GLY A 166 -7.73 -0.21 -11.34
C GLY A 166 -8.17 -1.43 -10.52
N LEU A 167 -7.57 -2.60 -10.79
CA LEU A 167 -7.84 -3.82 -10.03
C LEU A 167 -7.46 -3.66 -8.55
N TYR A 168 -6.27 -3.11 -8.29
CA TYR A 168 -5.80 -2.82 -6.94
C TYR A 168 -6.77 -1.92 -6.18
N ASN A 169 -7.12 -0.76 -6.76
CA ASN A 169 -8.03 0.20 -6.11
C ASN A 169 -9.42 -0.39 -5.86
N THR A 170 -9.95 -1.19 -6.79
CA THR A 170 -11.23 -1.88 -6.60
C THR A 170 -11.16 -2.89 -5.47
N THR A 171 -10.10 -3.71 -5.43
CA THR A 171 -9.92 -4.71 -4.38
C THR A 171 -9.72 -4.05 -3.01
N LEU A 172 -8.97 -2.95 -2.96
CA LEU A 172 -8.77 -2.18 -1.74
C LEU A 172 -10.07 -1.56 -1.23
N ALA A 173 -10.87 -0.96 -2.13
CA ALA A 173 -12.18 -0.39 -1.78
C ALA A 173 -13.13 -1.46 -1.23
N LEU A 174 -13.17 -2.65 -1.85
CA LEU A 174 -13.93 -3.80 -1.34
C LEU A 174 -13.42 -4.23 0.05
N SER A 175 -12.12 -4.25 0.25
CA SER A 175 -11.51 -4.59 1.55
C SER A 175 -11.95 -3.63 2.65
N PHE A 176 -11.99 -2.33 2.36
CA PHE A 176 -12.50 -1.33 3.31
C PHE A 176 -13.99 -1.45 3.57
N ALA A 177 -14.79 -1.88 2.60
CA ALA A 177 -16.22 -2.08 2.79
C ALA A 177 -16.55 -3.33 3.62
N LEU A 178 -15.72 -4.37 3.54
CA LEU A 178 -15.93 -5.63 4.27
C LEU A 178 -15.79 -5.47 5.79
N GLY A 179 -14.91 -4.60 6.28
CA GLY A 179 -14.70 -4.41 7.72
C GLY A 179 -15.99 -4.05 8.49
N PRO A 180 -16.67 -2.95 8.17
CA PRO A 180 -17.94 -2.58 8.80
C PRO A 180 -19.06 -3.63 8.59
N LEU A 181 -19.10 -4.29 7.41
CA LEU A 181 -20.04 -5.35 7.15
C LEU A 181 -19.87 -6.54 8.09
N MET A 182 -18.64 -6.95 8.37
CA MET A 182 -18.37 -8.04 9.31
C MET A 182 -18.85 -7.70 10.72
N LEU A 183 -18.73 -6.43 11.15
CA LEU A 183 -19.23 -5.99 12.45
C LEU A 183 -20.77 -5.94 12.52
N SER A 184 -21.47 -5.70 11.41
CA SER A 184 -22.94 -5.61 11.42
C SER A 184 -23.63 -6.95 11.61
N TYR A 185 -22.93 -8.08 11.50
CA TYR A 185 -23.42 -9.44 11.71
C TYR A 185 -23.07 -10.01 13.08
N THR A 186 -22.32 -9.28 13.90
CA THR A 186 -21.93 -9.71 15.27
C THR A 186 -22.73 -8.99 16.31
#